data_24840bdc6ae7421bcab8196a10a32652
#
_entry.id   24840bdc6ae7421bcab8196a10a32652
#
_cell.length_a   1.000
_cell.length_b   1.000
_cell.length_c   1.000
_cell.angle_alpha   90.00
_cell.angle_beta   90.00
_cell.angle_gamma   90.00
#
_symmetry.space_group_name_H-M   'P 1'
#
loop_
_entity.id
_entity.type
_entity.pdbx_description
1 polymer ?
#
loop_
_entity_poly.entity_id
_entity_poly.type
_entity_poly.pdbx_seq_one_letter_code
_entity_poly.pdbx_strand_id
1 'polypeptide(L)'
;MNDSSARLFVVAAPSGAGKTTLVKALVVRRPGLRFSISYTTRKKRSNEAEGVDYLFVSVDEFARLRARGDLLESADVFDNHYGTGRKQVEQHLQDGHHVILEIDWQGAAQVREAKPACISIFILPPSTDELEHRLRSRHTDSDDVIRRRLRDALSDMSHWSEFDFAIINDDLERAVDDLEAIVAGAGESCATSDAAVRDTVLRILP
;
A
#
# COMPACT_ATOMS: atom_id res chain seq x y z
N MET A 1 -4.45 25.78 15.08
CA MET A 1 -3.56 24.97 15.90
C MET A 1 -3.01 23.89 14.97
N ASN A 2 -1.71 24.00 14.58
CA ASN A 2 -1.11 22.92 13.80
C ASN A 2 -0.98 21.69 14.71
N ASP A 3 -1.83 20.71 14.51
CA ASP A 3 -1.68 19.39 15.11
C ASP A 3 -0.46 18.73 14.44
N SER A 4 0.72 18.99 15.01
CA SER A 4 2.01 18.52 14.48
C SER A 4 2.33 17.10 14.95
N SER A 5 1.33 16.31 15.33
CA SER A 5 1.56 14.93 15.70
C SER A 5 1.92 14.11 14.48
N ALA A 6 2.96 13.27 14.60
CA ALA A 6 3.35 12.33 13.57
C ALA A 6 2.19 11.38 13.26
N ARG A 7 1.92 11.14 11.97
CA ARG A 7 0.81 10.30 11.49
C ARG A 7 1.31 9.08 10.76
N LEU A 8 0.58 7.98 10.89
CA LEU A 8 0.81 6.74 10.16
C LEU A 8 -0.17 6.66 9.00
N PHE A 9 0.36 6.54 7.79
CA PHE A 9 -0.40 6.33 6.55
C PHE A 9 -0.24 4.90 6.07
N VAL A 10 -1.32 4.28 5.69
CA VAL A 10 -1.35 2.91 5.16
C VAL A 10 -1.92 2.96 3.74
N VAL A 11 -1.11 2.58 2.77
CA VAL A 11 -1.52 2.55 1.37
C VAL A 11 -1.63 1.10 0.92
N ALA A 12 -2.81 0.72 0.47
CA ALA A 12 -3.06 -0.59 -0.14
C ALA A 12 -3.61 -0.44 -1.56
N ALA A 13 -3.47 -1.49 -2.35
CA ALA A 13 -3.95 -1.54 -3.72
C ALA A 13 -3.97 -2.97 -4.24
N PRO A 14 -4.79 -3.30 -5.23
CA PRO A 14 -4.67 -4.53 -5.97
C PRO A 14 -3.36 -4.56 -6.77
N SER A 15 -2.89 -5.77 -7.07
CA SER A 15 -1.72 -5.96 -7.92
C SER A 15 -1.92 -5.31 -9.29
N GLY A 16 -1.02 -4.41 -9.69
CA GLY A 16 -1.11 -3.70 -10.99
C GLY A 16 -1.69 -2.29 -10.92
N ALA A 17 -2.27 -1.85 -9.79
CA ALA A 17 -2.86 -0.51 -9.67
C ALA A 17 -1.83 0.65 -9.63
N GLY A 18 -0.53 0.37 -9.50
CA GLY A 18 0.52 1.40 -9.52
C GLY A 18 0.95 1.94 -8.15
N LYS A 19 0.58 1.28 -7.06
CA LYS A 19 0.86 1.66 -5.67
C LYS A 19 2.31 2.10 -5.44
N THR A 20 3.28 1.25 -5.78
CA THR A 20 4.71 1.53 -5.58
C THR A 20 5.19 2.79 -6.30
N THR A 21 4.69 3.03 -7.51
CA THR A 21 5.04 4.22 -8.29
C THR A 21 4.53 5.48 -7.61
N LEU A 22 3.28 5.48 -7.15
CA LEU A 22 2.66 6.59 -6.42
C LEU A 22 3.37 6.89 -5.11
N VAL A 23 3.60 5.85 -4.29
CA VAL A 23 4.26 6.02 -2.99
C VAL A 23 5.70 6.54 -3.16
N LYS A 24 6.47 6.00 -4.11
CA LYS A 24 7.82 6.50 -4.40
C LYS A 24 7.82 7.95 -4.87
N ALA A 25 6.90 8.35 -5.74
CA ALA A 25 6.76 9.73 -6.19
C ALA A 25 6.41 10.68 -5.03
N LEU A 26 5.48 10.29 -4.15
CA LEU A 26 5.12 11.07 -2.97
C LEU A 26 6.30 11.25 -2.02
N VAL A 27 7.06 10.18 -1.72
CA VAL A 27 8.21 10.24 -0.81
C VAL A 27 9.29 11.20 -1.32
N VAL A 28 9.49 11.27 -2.65
CA VAL A 28 10.39 12.26 -3.28
C VAL A 28 9.87 13.69 -3.09
N ARG A 29 8.55 13.92 -3.23
CA ARG A 29 7.95 15.25 -3.06
C ARG A 29 7.89 15.69 -1.59
N ARG A 30 7.87 14.75 -0.63
CA ARG A 30 7.69 15.00 0.81
C ARG A 30 8.85 14.45 1.64
N PRO A 31 10.01 15.13 1.70
CA PRO A 31 11.20 14.63 2.41
C PRO A 31 11.00 14.35 3.92
N GLY A 32 9.95 14.92 4.52
CA GLY A 32 9.57 14.65 5.92
C GLY A 32 8.78 13.34 6.12
N LEU A 33 8.32 12.70 5.04
CA LEU A 33 7.61 11.44 5.08
C LEU A 33 8.60 10.28 5.04
N ARG A 34 8.50 9.34 5.99
CA ARG A 34 9.36 8.15 6.07
C ARG A 34 8.65 6.96 5.46
N PHE A 35 9.28 6.35 4.46
CA PHE A 35 8.83 5.07 3.92
C PHE A 35 9.30 3.93 4.83
N SER A 36 8.38 3.07 5.25
CA SER A 36 8.73 1.87 6.01
C SER A 36 9.09 0.73 5.07
N ILE A 37 10.29 0.20 5.21
CA ILE A 37 10.79 -0.91 4.40
C ILE A 37 10.29 -2.21 5.01
N SER A 38 9.49 -2.98 4.25
CA SER A 38 8.93 -4.25 4.69
C SER A 38 9.93 -5.40 4.62
N TYR A 39 9.79 -6.37 5.52
CA TYR A 39 10.43 -7.68 5.42
C TYR A 39 9.73 -8.54 4.37
N THR A 40 10.49 -9.38 3.67
CA THR A 40 9.91 -10.39 2.79
C THR A 40 10.78 -11.64 2.70
N THR A 41 10.12 -12.79 2.52
CA THR A 41 10.80 -14.07 2.23
C THR A 41 10.98 -14.32 0.74
N ARG A 42 10.41 -13.47 -0.12
CA ARG A 42 10.57 -13.52 -1.55
C ARG A 42 12.04 -13.31 -1.94
N LYS A 43 12.51 -14.07 -2.92
CA LYS A 43 13.84 -13.83 -3.49
C LYS A 43 13.94 -12.43 -4.10
N LYS A 44 15.07 -11.77 -3.84
CA LYS A 44 15.39 -10.45 -4.39
C LYS A 44 15.45 -10.51 -5.93
N ARG A 45 14.81 -9.57 -6.60
CA ARG A 45 14.93 -9.38 -8.05
C ARG A 45 16.22 -8.64 -8.40
N SER A 46 16.65 -8.74 -9.66
CA SER A 46 17.92 -8.14 -10.12
C SER A 46 17.97 -6.60 -10.01
N ASN A 47 16.82 -5.96 -10.06
CA ASN A 47 16.66 -4.49 -9.99
C ASN A 47 16.30 -3.98 -8.59
N GLU A 48 16.28 -4.84 -7.59
CA GLU A 48 15.96 -4.48 -6.19
C GLU A 48 17.24 -4.39 -5.35
N ALA A 49 17.22 -3.58 -4.29
CA ALA A 49 18.32 -3.42 -3.35
C ALA A 49 17.87 -3.77 -1.92
N GLU A 50 18.75 -4.51 -1.19
CA GLU A 50 18.57 -4.79 0.24
C GLU A 50 18.52 -3.51 1.04
N GLY A 51 17.55 -3.42 1.96
CA GLY A 51 17.37 -2.26 2.83
C GLY A 51 16.85 -0.99 2.13
N VAL A 52 16.47 -1.10 0.84
CA VAL A 52 15.87 0.00 0.06
C VAL A 52 14.48 -0.39 -0.43
N ASP A 53 14.36 -1.51 -1.11
CA ASP A 53 13.06 -2.00 -1.59
C ASP A 53 12.42 -2.93 -0.56
N TYR A 54 13.20 -3.84 0.03
CA TYR A 54 12.78 -4.78 1.07
C TYR A 54 13.96 -5.14 1.98
N LEU A 55 13.63 -5.68 3.17
CA LEU A 55 14.53 -6.45 4.01
C LEU A 55 14.29 -7.94 3.68
N PHE A 56 15.20 -8.53 2.89
CA PHE A 56 15.04 -9.91 2.43
C PHE A 56 15.55 -10.89 3.49
N VAL A 57 14.65 -11.70 4.03
CA VAL A 57 14.93 -12.65 5.12
C VAL A 57 14.56 -14.08 4.73
N SER A 58 15.11 -15.06 5.46
CA SER A 58 14.68 -16.46 5.32
C SER A 58 13.29 -16.67 5.94
N VAL A 59 12.60 -17.75 5.53
CA VAL A 59 11.32 -18.15 6.13
C VAL A 59 11.45 -18.32 7.64
N ASP A 60 12.55 -18.95 8.10
CA ASP A 60 12.80 -19.16 9.53
C ASP A 60 13.01 -17.85 10.30
N GLU A 61 13.71 -16.88 9.70
CA GLU A 61 13.89 -15.57 10.32
C GLU A 61 12.56 -14.82 10.38
N PHE A 62 11.77 -14.84 9.31
CA PHE A 62 10.44 -14.23 9.30
C PHE A 62 9.52 -14.84 10.36
N ALA A 63 9.54 -16.18 10.50
CA ALA A 63 8.78 -16.87 11.54
C ALA A 63 9.21 -16.43 12.95
N ARG A 64 10.52 -16.24 13.19
CA ARG A 64 11.03 -15.69 14.46
C ARG A 64 10.56 -14.26 14.72
N LEU A 65 10.59 -13.38 13.71
CA LEU A 65 10.09 -12.00 13.85
C LEU A 65 8.60 -12.00 14.21
N ARG A 66 7.79 -12.83 13.52
CA ARG A 66 6.35 -12.97 13.80
C ARG A 66 6.10 -13.49 15.23
N ALA A 67 6.82 -14.53 15.64
CA ALA A 67 6.65 -15.15 16.96
C ALA A 67 7.03 -14.21 18.12
N ARG A 68 8.00 -13.31 17.92
CA ARG A 68 8.41 -12.30 18.92
C ARG A 68 7.49 -11.08 18.97
N GLY A 69 6.55 -10.93 18.02
CA GLY A 69 5.71 -9.75 17.91
C GLY A 69 6.46 -8.52 17.36
N ASP A 70 7.60 -8.74 16.69
CA ASP A 70 8.45 -7.68 16.11
C ASP A 70 7.81 -7.07 14.84
N LEU A 71 6.75 -7.71 14.30
CA LEU A 71 6.00 -7.20 13.15
C LEU A 71 4.76 -6.45 13.62
N LEU A 72 4.46 -5.32 12.97
CA LEU A 72 3.23 -4.55 13.15
C LEU A 72 2.05 -5.25 12.47
N GLU A 73 2.31 -5.77 11.27
CA GLU A 73 1.42 -6.61 10.48
C GLU A 73 2.22 -7.67 9.72
N SER A 74 1.56 -8.72 9.25
CA SER A 74 2.16 -9.68 8.31
C SER A 74 1.08 -10.33 7.46
N ALA A 75 1.40 -10.54 6.17
CA ALA A 75 0.52 -11.17 5.19
C ALA A 75 1.26 -12.19 4.33
N ASP A 76 0.51 -13.14 3.82
CA ASP A 76 1.02 -14.16 2.89
C ASP A 76 0.49 -13.82 1.49
N VAL A 77 1.41 -13.45 0.57
CA VAL A 77 1.08 -13.03 -0.79
C VAL A 77 1.87 -13.86 -1.79
N PHE A 78 1.18 -14.61 -2.66
CA PHE A 78 1.79 -15.47 -3.69
C PHE A 78 2.92 -16.36 -3.15
N ASP A 79 2.62 -17.15 -2.12
CA ASP A 79 3.55 -18.12 -1.49
C ASP A 79 4.77 -17.49 -0.79
N ASN A 80 4.76 -16.18 -0.56
CA ASN A 80 5.79 -15.47 0.18
C ASN A 80 5.18 -14.70 1.35
N HIS A 81 6.00 -14.50 2.39
CA HIS A 81 5.61 -13.71 3.55
C HIS A 81 6.09 -12.27 3.39
N TYR A 82 5.24 -11.34 3.82
CA TYR A 82 5.55 -9.91 3.90
C TYR A 82 5.17 -9.41 5.29
N GLY A 83 5.87 -8.39 5.79
CA GLY A 83 5.53 -7.81 7.08
C GLY A 83 6.28 -6.54 7.37
N THR A 84 5.67 -5.67 8.15
CA THR A 84 6.20 -4.37 8.54
C THR A 84 6.82 -4.43 9.92
N GLY A 85 8.07 -3.97 10.05
CA GLY A 85 8.78 -3.94 11.34
C GLY A 85 8.17 -2.93 12.31
N ARG A 86 7.64 -3.39 13.43
CA ARG A 86 7.01 -2.57 14.47
C ARG A 86 7.93 -1.48 14.99
N LYS A 87 9.14 -1.86 15.39
CA LYS A 87 10.12 -0.94 16.00
C LYS A 87 10.49 0.21 15.08
N GLN A 88 10.67 -0.06 13.78
CA GLN A 88 11.02 0.98 12.80
C GLN A 88 9.91 2.02 12.69
N VAL A 89 8.66 1.58 12.57
CA VAL A 89 7.50 2.47 12.46
C VAL A 89 7.35 3.31 13.72
N GLU A 90 7.41 2.68 14.90
CA GLU A 90 7.25 3.36 16.18
C GLU A 90 8.37 4.38 16.43
N GLN A 91 9.61 4.06 16.07
CA GLN A 91 10.73 4.98 16.22
C GLN A 91 10.53 6.24 15.36
N HIS A 92 10.17 6.08 14.06
CA HIS A 92 9.94 7.24 13.20
C HIS A 92 8.79 8.13 13.70
N LEU A 93 7.69 7.52 14.18
CA LEU A 93 6.58 8.28 14.76
C LEU A 93 7.00 9.02 16.03
N GLN A 94 7.79 8.40 16.92
CA GLN A 94 8.33 9.03 18.13
C GLN A 94 9.28 10.18 17.80
N ASP A 95 10.05 10.06 16.73
CA ASP A 95 10.96 11.11 16.22
C ASP A 95 10.20 12.27 15.52
N GLY A 96 8.86 12.22 15.50
CA GLY A 96 8.01 13.27 14.93
C GLY A 96 7.87 13.18 13.41
N HIS A 97 8.25 12.08 12.78
CA HIS A 97 8.10 11.88 11.34
C HIS A 97 6.78 11.20 10.99
N HIS A 98 6.10 11.69 9.95
CA HIS A 98 5.04 10.91 9.32
C HIS A 98 5.63 9.64 8.70
N VAL A 99 4.88 8.54 8.79
CA VAL A 99 5.28 7.24 8.23
C VAL A 99 4.26 6.77 7.21
N ILE A 100 4.71 6.23 6.07
CA ILE A 100 3.87 5.60 5.07
C ILE A 100 4.25 4.13 4.91
N LEU A 101 3.25 3.26 4.96
CA LEU A 101 3.34 1.83 4.71
C LEU A 101 2.78 1.52 3.33
N GLU A 102 3.47 0.68 2.58
CA GLU A 102 3.01 0.12 1.32
C GLU A 102 2.75 -1.38 1.51
N ILE A 103 1.50 -1.76 1.80
CA ILE A 103 1.11 -3.12 2.16
C ILE A 103 -0.11 -3.58 1.36
N ASP A 104 -0.58 -4.81 1.59
CA ASP A 104 -1.84 -5.29 1.04
C ASP A 104 -3.04 -4.96 1.94
N TRP A 105 -4.25 -5.30 1.51
CA TRP A 105 -5.45 -5.01 2.28
C TRP A 105 -5.53 -5.79 3.59
N GLN A 106 -4.97 -7.02 3.66
CA GLN A 106 -4.96 -7.86 4.87
C GLN A 106 -4.02 -7.26 5.92
N GLY A 107 -2.83 -6.82 5.51
CA GLY A 107 -1.91 -6.08 6.36
C GLY A 107 -2.51 -4.76 6.81
N ALA A 108 -3.20 -4.04 5.92
CA ALA A 108 -3.91 -2.80 6.28
C ALA A 108 -4.98 -3.00 7.35
N ALA A 109 -5.74 -4.11 7.29
CA ALA A 109 -6.72 -4.45 8.32
C ALA A 109 -6.06 -4.63 9.70
N GLN A 110 -4.93 -5.36 9.75
CA GLN A 110 -4.16 -5.56 10.98
C GLN A 110 -3.61 -4.25 11.54
N VAL A 111 -3.11 -3.36 10.66
CA VAL A 111 -2.60 -2.05 11.10
C VAL A 111 -3.74 -1.17 11.63
N ARG A 112 -4.91 -1.13 10.99
CA ARG A 112 -6.08 -0.39 11.49
C ARG A 112 -6.52 -0.87 12.87
N GLU A 113 -6.47 -2.18 13.12
CA GLU A 113 -6.76 -2.74 14.44
C GLU A 113 -5.71 -2.36 15.49
N ALA A 114 -4.42 -2.46 15.15
CA ALA A 114 -3.31 -2.18 16.06
C ALA A 114 -3.07 -0.69 16.30
N LYS A 115 -3.39 0.17 15.34
CA LYS A 115 -3.18 1.62 15.31
C LYS A 115 -4.41 2.33 14.73
N PRO A 116 -5.54 2.41 15.49
CA PRO A 116 -6.82 2.95 14.97
C PRO A 116 -6.75 4.41 14.51
N ALA A 117 -5.72 5.16 14.90
CA ALA A 117 -5.48 6.53 14.43
C ALA A 117 -4.70 6.60 13.11
N CYS A 118 -4.37 5.48 12.47
CA CYS A 118 -3.76 5.48 11.15
C CYS A 118 -4.74 5.98 10.09
N ILE A 119 -4.21 6.56 9.03
CA ILE A 119 -4.98 7.02 7.87
C ILE A 119 -4.79 5.99 6.77
N SER A 120 -5.86 5.38 6.31
CA SER A 120 -5.85 4.29 5.34
C SER A 120 -6.32 4.75 3.96
N ILE A 121 -5.56 4.39 2.92
CA ILE A 121 -5.75 4.85 1.54
C ILE A 121 -5.74 3.64 0.61
N PHE A 122 -6.76 3.51 -0.22
CA PHE A 122 -6.84 2.45 -1.21
C PHE A 122 -6.66 3.01 -2.62
N ILE A 123 -5.71 2.48 -3.38
CA ILE A 123 -5.48 2.90 -4.76
C ILE A 123 -6.16 1.92 -5.71
N LEU A 124 -6.95 2.45 -6.63
CA LEU A 124 -7.69 1.71 -7.64
C LEU A 124 -7.15 2.02 -9.05
N PRO A 125 -7.18 1.05 -9.98
CA PRO A 125 -7.00 1.33 -11.40
C PRO A 125 -8.23 2.09 -11.95
N PRO A 126 -8.13 2.77 -13.10
CA PRO A 126 -9.28 3.46 -13.71
C PRO A 126 -10.33 2.50 -14.30
N SER A 127 -9.94 1.25 -14.60
CA SER A 127 -10.83 0.19 -15.06
C SER A 127 -10.17 -1.18 -14.87
N THR A 128 -10.98 -2.24 -14.97
CA THR A 128 -10.51 -3.63 -14.97
C THR A 128 -9.68 -3.94 -16.23
N ASP A 129 -10.02 -3.37 -17.37
CA ASP A 129 -9.27 -3.53 -18.62
C ASP A 129 -7.87 -2.92 -18.52
N GLU A 130 -7.76 -1.72 -17.95
CA GLU A 130 -6.46 -1.08 -17.72
C GLU A 130 -5.63 -1.88 -16.71
N LEU A 131 -6.26 -2.45 -15.67
CA LEU A 131 -5.58 -3.33 -14.73
C LEU A 131 -5.00 -4.57 -15.43
N GLU A 132 -5.78 -5.24 -16.28
CA GLU A 132 -5.30 -6.37 -17.07
C GLU A 132 -4.16 -5.96 -18.00
N HIS A 133 -4.29 -4.81 -18.69
CA HIS A 133 -3.24 -4.26 -19.55
C HIS A 133 -1.95 -4.05 -18.78
N ARG A 134 -1.99 -3.42 -17.60
CA ARG A 134 -0.82 -3.19 -16.73
C ARG A 134 -0.18 -4.48 -16.22
N LEU A 135 -0.99 -5.50 -15.92
CA LEU A 135 -0.46 -6.82 -15.52
C LEU A 135 0.28 -7.50 -16.68
N ARG A 136 -0.26 -7.42 -17.92
CA ARG A 136 0.34 -8.02 -19.11
C ARG A 136 1.61 -7.29 -19.57
N SER A 137 1.64 -5.97 -19.46
CA SER A 137 2.77 -5.13 -19.93
C SER A 137 4.09 -5.38 -19.20
N ARG A 138 4.08 -6.05 -18.06
CA ARG A 138 5.31 -6.38 -17.30
C ARG A 138 6.17 -7.46 -17.95
N HIS A 139 5.65 -8.22 -18.91
CA HIS A 139 6.35 -9.27 -19.70
C HIS A 139 7.13 -10.30 -18.86
N THR A 140 6.79 -10.48 -17.58
CA THR A 140 7.51 -11.35 -16.65
C THR A 140 6.75 -12.62 -16.31
N ASP A 141 5.46 -12.68 -16.62
CA ASP A 141 4.55 -13.71 -16.15
C ASP A 141 3.89 -14.46 -17.33
N SER A 142 3.60 -15.74 -17.15
CA SER A 142 2.81 -16.52 -18.10
C SER A 142 1.32 -16.10 -18.03
N ASP A 143 0.57 -16.44 -19.10
CA ASP A 143 -0.89 -16.13 -19.15
C ASP A 143 -1.68 -16.72 -17.97
N ASP A 144 -1.31 -17.89 -17.46
CA ASP A 144 -1.95 -18.51 -16.29
C ASP A 144 -1.70 -17.71 -15.02
N VAL A 145 -0.46 -17.22 -14.84
CA VAL A 145 -0.09 -16.36 -13.71
C VAL A 145 -0.84 -15.03 -13.81
N ILE A 146 -0.91 -14.43 -15.00
CA ILE A 146 -1.66 -13.17 -15.23
C ILE A 146 -3.15 -13.36 -14.89
N ARG A 147 -3.79 -14.44 -15.37
CA ARG A 147 -5.19 -14.74 -15.05
C ARG A 147 -5.43 -14.92 -13.56
N ARG A 148 -4.52 -15.60 -12.84
CA ARG A 148 -4.61 -15.73 -11.37
C ARG A 148 -4.51 -14.36 -10.71
N ARG A 149 -3.49 -13.57 -11.07
CA ARG A 149 -3.26 -12.24 -10.50
C ARG A 149 -4.42 -11.27 -10.76
N LEU A 150 -5.04 -11.37 -11.93
CA LEU A 150 -6.22 -10.55 -12.25
C LEU A 150 -7.41 -10.92 -11.37
N ARG A 151 -7.70 -12.22 -11.20
CA ARG A 151 -8.78 -12.66 -10.27
C ARG A 151 -8.53 -12.19 -8.84
N ASP A 152 -7.30 -12.35 -8.35
CA ASP A 152 -6.93 -11.94 -6.99
C ASP A 152 -7.07 -10.41 -6.86
N ALA A 153 -6.60 -9.65 -7.86
CA ALA A 153 -6.71 -8.19 -7.87
C ALA A 153 -8.17 -7.69 -7.91
N LEU A 154 -9.05 -8.35 -8.67
CA LEU A 154 -10.48 -8.02 -8.67
C LEU A 154 -11.13 -8.30 -7.31
N SER A 155 -10.73 -9.39 -6.63
CA SER A 155 -11.14 -9.67 -5.26
C SER A 155 -10.63 -8.60 -4.29
N ASP A 156 -9.35 -8.23 -4.41
CA ASP A 156 -8.74 -7.20 -3.55
C ASP A 156 -9.46 -5.84 -3.68
N MET A 157 -9.93 -5.49 -4.89
CA MET A 157 -10.66 -4.24 -5.14
C MET A 157 -11.94 -4.11 -4.31
N SER A 158 -12.59 -5.21 -3.93
CA SER A 158 -13.81 -5.17 -3.13
C SER A 158 -13.63 -4.58 -1.72
N HIS A 159 -12.38 -4.56 -1.22
CA HIS A 159 -12.03 -4.04 0.11
C HIS A 159 -11.87 -2.51 0.17
N TRP A 160 -12.02 -1.79 -0.94
CA TRP A 160 -11.80 -0.33 -0.99
C TRP A 160 -12.62 0.46 0.04
N SER A 161 -13.85 0.04 0.30
CA SER A 161 -14.75 0.74 1.22
C SER A 161 -14.39 0.59 2.70
N GLU A 162 -13.42 -0.27 3.02
CA GLU A 162 -12.86 -0.42 4.36
C GLU A 162 -11.83 0.66 4.69
N PHE A 163 -11.41 1.47 3.72
CA PHE A 163 -10.38 2.50 3.84
C PHE A 163 -11.00 3.88 3.99
N ASP A 164 -10.26 4.82 4.60
CA ASP A 164 -10.71 6.20 4.77
C ASP A 164 -10.78 6.95 3.45
N PHE A 165 -9.83 6.68 2.54
CA PHE A 165 -9.69 7.34 1.25
C PHE A 165 -9.52 6.34 0.12
N ALA A 166 -10.02 6.71 -1.08
CA ALA A 166 -9.82 5.96 -2.33
C ALA A 166 -9.29 6.90 -3.42
N ILE A 167 -8.19 6.50 -4.07
CA ILE A 167 -7.58 7.24 -5.19
C ILE A 167 -7.70 6.38 -6.45
N ILE A 168 -8.17 6.99 -7.55
CA ILE A 168 -8.21 6.34 -8.85
C ILE A 168 -6.97 6.76 -9.65
N ASN A 169 -6.09 5.80 -9.89
CA ASN A 169 -4.82 6.03 -10.60
C ASN A 169 -5.02 5.90 -12.12
N ASP A 170 -5.69 6.88 -12.70
CA ASP A 170 -5.85 7.05 -14.14
C ASP A 170 -4.76 7.96 -14.75
N ASP A 171 -4.36 8.99 -14.03
CA ASP A 171 -3.22 9.86 -14.32
C ASP A 171 -2.28 9.88 -13.11
N LEU A 172 -0.98 9.63 -13.36
CA LEU A 172 0.00 9.49 -12.29
C LEU A 172 0.17 10.78 -11.49
N GLU A 173 0.30 11.93 -12.16
CA GLU A 173 0.56 13.22 -11.49
C GLU A 173 -0.63 13.61 -10.62
N ARG A 174 -1.86 13.48 -11.14
CA ARG A 174 -3.09 13.73 -10.39
C ARG A 174 -3.23 12.81 -9.19
N ALA A 175 -2.97 11.51 -9.36
CA ALA A 175 -3.04 10.56 -8.26
C ALA A 175 -1.98 10.81 -7.17
N VAL A 176 -0.80 11.33 -7.54
CA VAL A 176 0.21 11.78 -6.58
C VAL A 176 -0.24 13.04 -5.86
N ASP A 177 -0.87 14.00 -6.58
CA ASP A 177 -1.41 15.22 -5.97
C ASP A 177 -2.53 14.90 -4.97
N ASP A 178 -3.42 13.96 -5.31
CA ASP A 178 -4.47 13.46 -4.40
C ASP A 178 -3.86 12.81 -3.15
N LEU A 179 -2.85 11.95 -3.33
CA LEU A 179 -2.15 11.30 -2.22
C LEU A 179 -1.42 12.32 -1.34
N GLU A 180 -0.82 13.33 -1.93
CA GLU A 180 -0.17 14.43 -1.22
C GLU A 180 -1.18 15.27 -0.44
N ALA A 181 -2.35 15.56 -1.01
CA ALA A 181 -3.43 16.27 -0.33
C ALA A 181 -3.92 15.50 0.90
N ILE A 182 -4.12 14.18 0.80
CA ILE A 182 -4.48 13.33 1.95
C ILE A 182 -3.42 13.42 3.05
N VAL A 183 -2.15 13.31 2.70
CA VAL A 183 -1.05 13.38 3.69
C VAL A 183 -0.97 14.77 4.33
N ALA A 184 -1.33 15.83 3.60
CA ALA A 184 -1.42 17.19 4.11
C ALA A 184 -2.67 17.46 4.96
N GLY A 185 -3.65 16.53 5.01
CA GLY A 185 -4.91 16.68 5.72
C GLY A 185 -5.98 17.43 4.95
N ALA A 186 -5.91 17.45 3.62
CA ALA A 186 -6.85 18.10 2.68
C ALA A 186 -7.39 17.09 1.65
N GLY A 187 -7.63 15.84 2.07
CA GLY A 187 -8.03 14.74 1.20
C GLY A 187 -9.53 14.52 1.06
N GLU A 188 -10.38 15.46 1.44
CA GLU A 188 -11.84 15.30 1.51
C GLU A 188 -12.45 14.82 0.18
N SER A 189 -11.91 15.26 -0.95
CA SER A 189 -12.34 14.86 -2.31
C SER A 189 -12.09 13.38 -2.63
N CYS A 190 -11.27 12.70 -1.84
CA CYS A 190 -10.93 11.29 -1.98
C CYS A 190 -11.55 10.41 -0.87
N ALA A 191 -12.37 11.00 0.03
CA ALA A 191 -12.95 10.27 1.14
C ALA A 191 -13.92 9.17 0.65
N THR A 192 -13.79 7.96 1.16
CA THR A 192 -14.69 6.84 0.80
C THR A 192 -16.12 7.05 1.26
N SER A 193 -16.35 7.95 2.20
CA SER A 193 -17.67 8.42 2.64
C SER A 193 -18.35 9.36 1.64
N ASP A 194 -17.59 9.97 0.71
CA ASP A 194 -18.12 10.86 -0.33
C ASP A 194 -18.89 10.07 -1.40
N ALA A 195 -20.09 10.54 -1.76
CA ALA A 195 -20.95 9.85 -2.71
C ALA A 195 -20.36 9.81 -4.13
N ALA A 196 -19.68 10.86 -4.58
CA ALA A 196 -19.09 10.91 -5.91
C ALA A 196 -17.90 9.95 -6.04
N VAL A 197 -17.09 9.79 -4.98
CA VAL A 197 -16.04 8.78 -4.91
C VAL A 197 -16.64 7.39 -4.99
N ARG A 198 -17.68 7.11 -4.20
CA ARG A 198 -18.38 5.81 -4.22
C ARG A 198 -18.96 5.48 -5.58
N ASP A 199 -19.68 6.41 -6.20
CA ASP A 199 -20.26 6.23 -7.51
C ASP A 199 -19.20 5.98 -8.59
N THR A 200 -18.05 6.63 -8.47
CA THR A 200 -16.94 6.42 -9.39
C THR A 200 -16.30 5.03 -9.21
N VAL A 201 -16.04 4.62 -7.96
CA VAL A 201 -15.47 3.29 -7.70
C VAL A 201 -16.44 2.18 -8.11
N LEU A 202 -17.75 2.33 -7.84
CA LEU A 202 -18.76 1.32 -8.24
C LEU A 202 -18.87 1.12 -9.76
N ARG A 203 -18.47 2.10 -10.58
CA ARG A 203 -18.36 1.94 -12.04
C ARG A 203 -17.10 1.20 -12.49
N ILE A 204 -16.07 1.14 -11.65
CA ILE A 204 -14.80 0.45 -11.94
C ILE A 204 -14.88 -1.02 -11.53
N LEU A 205 -15.61 -1.30 -10.47
CA LEU A 205 -15.77 -2.66 -9.96
C LEU A 205 -16.57 -3.53 -10.95
N PRO A 206 -16.22 -4.85 -11.06
CA PRO A 206 -16.90 -5.77 -11.94
C PRO A 206 -18.34 -6.05 -11.55
#